data_d01ec87964d0de2f31155c4498675bea
#
_entry.id   d01ec87964d0de2f31155c4498675bea
#
_cell.length_a   1.000
_cell.length_b   1.000
_cell.length_c   1.000
_cell.angle_alpha   90.00
_cell.angle_beta   90.00
_cell.angle_gamma   90.00
#
_symmetry.space_group_name_H-M   'P 1'
#
loop_
_entity.id
_entity.type
_entity.pdbx_description
1 polymer ?
#
loop_
_entity_poly.entity_id
_entity_poly.type
_entity_poly.pdbx_seq_one_letter_code
_entity_poly.pdbx_strand_id
1 'polypeptide(L)'
;CALPICYGLFAEKINRALTLEEVEIFRAGEDGIHLEEVLEEIELNGVLVEESGGIGIMVAGPGLVRGRLIDSRSNGVAGFLRQGGFLELVDSRFSDNGLAAVDGANLFLGREVSGRVANNAFSGGVGIRCVETREVIIADNILSNHQVGILSISARPRITGNQFNRNELALQVEGVAVPARLDLNVVQNTERLLESGANRPLTATNNWWGQTDANWIEARVSGDVQWRPFLNFDPRVPLAFALKQNYPNPFNGTTRIDYQIGINDPVVAGLTQVTVEVRTITGGLVRRLVDELASPGFYSTQWDGRNQQGERVASGTYYYQLKIGPIVQLNKMLFLK
;
A
#
# COMPACT_ATOMS: atom_id res chain seq x y z
N CYS A 1 -44.73 7.49 4.59
CA CYS A 1 -43.67 7.01 3.71
C CYS A 1 -42.69 8.15 3.47
N ALA A 2 -41.60 8.19 4.14
CA ALA A 2 -40.47 9.04 3.75
C ALA A 2 -39.95 8.47 2.42
N LEU A 3 -39.93 9.25 1.36
CA LEU A 3 -39.18 8.93 0.14
C LEU A 3 -37.74 8.66 0.60
N PRO A 4 -37.09 7.56 0.18
CA PRO A 4 -35.68 7.37 0.47
C PRO A 4 -34.95 8.59 -0.10
N ILE A 5 -34.10 9.19 0.70
CA ILE A 5 -33.17 10.21 0.21
C ILE A 5 -32.29 9.47 -0.80
N CYS A 6 -32.42 9.80 -2.10
CA CYS A 6 -31.74 9.07 -3.15
C CYS A 6 -30.22 9.22 -3.02
N TYR A 7 -29.76 10.46 -2.78
CA TYR A 7 -28.33 10.77 -2.60
C TYR A 7 -28.05 11.28 -1.17
N GLY A 8 -26.84 11.04 -0.67
CA GLY A 8 -26.36 11.70 0.54
C GLY A 8 -26.03 13.17 0.28
N LEU A 9 -25.23 13.44 -0.76
CA LEU A 9 -24.91 14.76 -1.27
C LEU A 9 -24.92 14.74 -2.79
N PHE A 10 -25.67 15.67 -3.41
CA PHE A 10 -25.72 15.84 -4.85
C PHE A 10 -25.38 17.26 -5.25
N ALA A 11 -24.50 17.42 -6.26
CA ALA A 11 -24.23 18.71 -6.87
C ALA A 11 -23.90 18.53 -8.37
N GLU A 12 -24.37 19.47 -9.17
CA GLU A 12 -24.23 19.50 -10.63
C GLU A 12 -23.71 20.86 -11.09
N LYS A 13 -22.99 20.90 -12.21
CA LYS A 13 -22.45 22.15 -12.81
C LYS A 13 -21.50 22.89 -11.86
N ILE A 14 -20.53 22.17 -11.32
CA ILE A 14 -19.55 22.71 -10.37
C ILE A 14 -18.50 23.50 -11.16
N ASN A 15 -18.65 24.80 -11.21
CA ASN A 15 -17.78 25.75 -11.93
C ASN A 15 -16.95 26.63 -10.99
N ARG A 16 -16.80 26.23 -9.74
CA ARG A 16 -15.90 26.79 -8.73
C ARG A 16 -15.31 25.70 -7.90
N ALA A 17 -14.18 25.97 -7.25
CA ALA A 17 -13.58 25.04 -6.31
C ALA A 17 -14.57 24.66 -5.19
N LEU A 18 -14.60 23.37 -4.85
CA LEU A 18 -15.42 22.82 -3.77
C LEU A 18 -14.53 21.99 -2.85
N THR A 19 -14.63 22.24 -1.55
CA THR A 19 -13.95 21.44 -0.53
C THR A 19 -15.00 20.72 0.32
N LEU A 20 -14.87 19.40 0.47
CA LEU A 20 -15.59 18.59 1.44
C LEU A 20 -14.60 18.09 2.47
N GLU A 21 -14.76 18.50 3.71
CA GLU A 21 -13.87 18.20 4.82
C GLU A 21 -14.64 17.55 5.98
N GLU A 22 -14.14 16.42 6.50
CA GLU A 22 -14.75 15.68 7.61
C GLU A 22 -16.24 15.35 7.39
N VAL A 23 -16.59 14.90 6.19
CA VAL A 23 -17.96 14.56 5.80
C VAL A 23 -18.21 13.08 6.03
N GLU A 24 -19.30 12.74 6.71
CA GLU A 24 -19.75 11.37 6.93
C GLU A 24 -21.13 11.14 6.31
N ILE A 25 -21.26 10.11 5.48
CA ILE A 25 -22.52 9.72 4.82
C ILE A 25 -22.74 8.22 5.05
N PHE A 26 -23.93 7.90 5.55
CA PHE A 26 -24.36 6.53 5.84
C PHE A 26 -25.69 6.23 5.15
N ARG A 27 -25.76 5.07 4.47
CA ARG A 27 -26.99 4.47 3.95
C ARG A 27 -27.77 5.37 3.00
N ALA A 28 -27.09 6.07 2.11
CA ALA A 28 -27.77 6.74 1.00
C ALA A 28 -28.50 5.69 0.14
N GLY A 29 -29.70 6.01 -0.34
CA GLY A 29 -30.50 5.08 -1.15
C GLY A 29 -29.88 4.80 -2.51
N GLU A 30 -29.17 5.79 -3.07
CA GLU A 30 -28.39 5.71 -4.31
C GLU A 30 -26.91 6.00 -3.97
N ASP A 31 -26.31 7.05 -4.56
CA ASP A 31 -24.91 7.38 -4.29
C ASP A 31 -24.75 8.16 -2.97
N GLY A 32 -23.65 7.96 -2.29
CA GLY A 32 -23.32 8.75 -1.10
C GLY A 32 -23.01 10.20 -1.46
N ILE A 33 -22.01 10.41 -2.31
CA ILE A 33 -21.66 11.72 -2.89
C ILE A 33 -21.74 11.60 -4.41
N HIS A 34 -22.48 12.50 -5.05
CA HIS A 34 -22.66 12.52 -6.49
C HIS A 34 -22.38 13.93 -7.03
N LEU A 35 -21.25 14.09 -7.75
CA LEU A 35 -20.80 15.36 -8.30
C LEU A 35 -20.66 15.23 -9.83
N GLU A 36 -21.47 16.00 -10.57
CA GLU A 36 -21.46 15.99 -12.03
C GLU A 36 -21.06 17.35 -12.63
N GLU A 37 -20.61 17.32 -13.89
CA GLU A 37 -20.13 18.49 -14.63
C GLU A 37 -19.10 19.31 -13.83
N VAL A 38 -18.13 18.60 -13.21
CA VAL A 38 -17.05 19.23 -12.45
C VAL A 38 -16.03 19.86 -13.41
N LEU A 39 -15.96 21.18 -13.42
CA LEU A 39 -15.06 21.96 -14.29
C LEU A 39 -13.81 22.44 -13.56
N GLU A 40 -13.91 22.66 -12.27
CA GLU A 40 -12.85 23.20 -11.42
C GLU A 40 -12.31 22.14 -10.44
N GLU A 41 -11.67 22.56 -9.39
CA GLU A 41 -11.04 21.71 -8.40
C GLU A 41 -12.02 21.23 -7.32
N ILE A 42 -11.97 19.94 -7.00
CA ILE A 42 -12.65 19.34 -5.86
C ILE A 42 -11.60 18.80 -4.88
N GLU A 43 -11.69 19.21 -3.64
CA GLU A 43 -10.94 18.63 -2.53
C GLU A 43 -11.85 17.77 -1.63
N LEU A 44 -11.46 16.52 -1.39
CA LEU A 44 -12.14 15.57 -0.51
C LEU A 44 -11.15 15.16 0.58
N ASN A 45 -11.34 15.58 1.80
CA ASN A 45 -10.44 15.30 2.92
C ASN A 45 -11.20 14.77 4.14
N GLY A 46 -10.82 13.60 4.66
CA GLY A 46 -11.49 13.01 5.82
C GLY A 46 -12.94 12.61 5.52
N VAL A 47 -13.22 12.07 4.33
CA VAL A 47 -14.57 11.72 3.89
C VAL A 47 -14.86 10.25 4.18
N LEU A 48 -15.91 9.97 4.94
CA LEU A 48 -16.45 8.62 5.18
C LEU A 48 -17.74 8.42 4.41
N VAL A 49 -17.82 7.35 3.59
CA VAL A 49 -19.07 6.94 2.92
C VAL A 49 -19.27 5.45 3.11
N GLU A 50 -20.41 5.06 3.69
CA GLU A 50 -20.69 3.68 4.05
C GLU A 50 -22.13 3.26 3.71
N GLU A 51 -22.27 2.03 3.20
CA GLU A 51 -23.56 1.36 2.94
C GLU A 51 -24.51 2.13 1.99
N SER A 52 -23.97 2.89 1.02
CA SER A 52 -24.80 3.50 -0.01
C SER A 52 -25.30 2.44 -1.00
N GLY A 53 -26.52 2.57 -1.48
CA GLY A 53 -27.13 1.62 -2.43
C GLY A 53 -26.46 1.61 -3.80
N GLY A 54 -25.89 2.74 -4.22
CA GLY A 54 -25.13 2.93 -5.45
C GLY A 54 -23.62 3.05 -5.22
N ILE A 55 -23.06 4.15 -5.70
CA ILE A 55 -21.62 4.47 -5.60
C ILE A 55 -21.38 5.24 -4.30
N GLY A 56 -20.30 4.94 -3.58
CA GLY A 56 -19.93 5.74 -2.42
C GLY A 56 -19.65 7.19 -2.81
N ILE A 57 -18.69 7.43 -3.71
CA ILE A 57 -18.35 8.76 -4.22
C ILE A 57 -18.26 8.71 -5.75
N MET A 58 -19.12 9.46 -6.43
CA MET A 58 -19.12 9.62 -7.88
C MET A 58 -18.68 11.04 -8.24
N VAL A 59 -17.67 11.17 -9.11
CA VAL A 59 -17.25 12.48 -9.64
C VAL A 59 -17.01 12.38 -11.14
N ALA A 60 -17.77 13.16 -11.91
CA ALA A 60 -17.66 13.25 -13.36
C ALA A 60 -17.34 14.67 -13.84
N GLY A 61 -16.50 14.78 -14.87
CA GLY A 61 -16.13 16.06 -15.50
C GLY A 61 -14.62 16.22 -15.69
N PRO A 62 -14.18 17.26 -16.40
CA PRO A 62 -12.77 17.48 -16.73
C PRO A 62 -11.92 18.08 -15.61
N GLY A 63 -12.53 18.53 -14.52
CA GLY A 63 -11.84 19.20 -13.42
C GLY A 63 -10.83 18.31 -12.66
N LEU A 64 -10.10 18.92 -11.76
CA LEU A 64 -9.15 18.24 -10.88
C LEU A 64 -9.87 17.76 -9.61
N VAL A 65 -9.60 16.51 -9.22
CA VAL A 65 -10.08 15.95 -7.94
C VAL A 65 -8.88 15.54 -7.10
N ARG A 66 -8.79 16.06 -5.89
CA ARG A 66 -7.86 15.61 -4.86
C ARG A 66 -8.62 14.92 -3.74
N GLY A 67 -8.32 13.64 -3.52
CA GLY A 67 -8.88 12.83 -2.46
C GLY A 67 -7.79 12.40 -1.47
N ARG A 68 -8.03 12.65 -0.20
CA ARG A 68 -7.14 12.21 0.88
C ARG A 68 -7.95 11.79 2.11
N LEU A 69 -7.45 10.78 2.82
CA LEU A 69 -8.09 10.24 4.03
C LEU A 69 -9.57 9.88 3.81
N ILE A 70 -9.85 9.33 2.63
CA ILE A 70 -11.18 8.82 2.30
C ILE A 70 -11.31 7.40 2.86
N ASP A 71 -12.44 7.13 3.52
CA ASP A 71 -12.85 5.77 3.91
C ASP A 71 -14.20 5.47 3.22
N SER A 72 -14.17 4.58 2.23
CA SER A 72 -15.38 4.22 1.48
C SER A 72 -15.59 2.71 1.52
N ARG A 73 -16.71 2.27 2.07
CA ARG A 73 -16.94 0.85 2.35
C ARG A 73 -18.37 0.40 2.18
N SER A 74 -18.50 -0.87 1.77
CA SER A 74 -19.80 -1.58 1.65
C SER A 74 -20.82 -0.86 0.77
N ASN A 75 -20.39 -0.08 -0.23
CA ASN A 75 -21.28 0.57 -1.17
C ASN A 75 -21.67 -0.39 -2.31
N GLY A 76 -22.87 -0.25 -2.84
CA GLY A 76 -23.50 -1.24 -3.73
C GLY A 76 -22.79 -1.44 -5.07
N VAL A 77 -22.25 -0.38 -5.69
CA VAL A 77 -21.66 -0.42 -7.04
C VAL A 77 -20.18 -0.15 -7.03
N ALA A 78 -19.72 0.91 -6.41
CA ALA A 78 -18.29 1.23 -6.28
C ALA A 78 -18.03 2.07 -5.03
N GLY A 79 -16.80 2.01 -4.53
CA GLY A 79 -16.37 2.90 -3.44
C GLY A 79 -16.15 4.32 -3.94
N PHE A 80 -15.36 4.46 -5.02
CA PHE A 80 -15.13 5.72 -5.71
C PHE A 80 -15.18 5.49 -7.22
N LEU A 81 -15.94 6.30 -7.92
CA LEU A 81 -15.99 6.34 -9.38
C LEU A 81 -15.54 7.71 -9.89
N ARG A 82 -14.54 7.72 -10.78
CA ARG A 82 -14.07 8.91 -11.46
C ARG A 82 -14.25 8.79 -12.97
N GLN A 83 -14.90 9.78 -13.59
CA GLN A 83 -15.03 9.87 -15.05
C GLN A 83 -14.47 11.20 -15.56
N GLY A 84 -13.50 11.13 -16.46
CA GLY A 84 -12.82 12.28 -17.03
C GLY A 84 -11.89 13.01 -16.06
N GLY A 85 -11.07 13.93 -16.59
CA GLY A 85 -10.24 14.84 -15.82
C GLY A 85 -9.07 14.21 -15.06
N PHE A 86 -8.57 14.93 -14.09
CA PHE A 86 -7.40 14.54 -13.31
C PHE A 86 -7.80 14.09 -11.90
N LEU A 87 -7.20 12.99 -11.42
CA LEU A 87 -7.38 12.47 -10.07
C LEU A 87 -6.04 12.37 -9.35
N GLU A 88 -5.97 12.94 -8.15
CA GLU A 88 -4.94 12.67 -7.17
C GLU A 88 -5.60 12.04 -5.93
N LEU A 89 -5.39 10.74 -5.72
CA LEU A 89 -6.00 9.97 -4.62
C LEU A 89 -4.92 9.33 -3.79
N VAL A 90 -4.83 9.73 -2.53
CA VAL A 90 -3.77 9.26 -1.62
C VAL A 90 -4.28 8.95 -0.22
N ASP A 91 -3.52 8.12 0.51
CA ASP A 91 -3.69 7.85 1.94
C ASP A 91 -5.12 7.47 2.34
N SER A 92 -5.82 6.73 1.47
CA SER A 92 -7.24 6.42 1.61
C SER A 92 -7.50 4.92 1.72
N ARG A 93 -8.69 4.54 2.20
CA ARG A 93 -9.11 3.15 2.38
C ARG A 93 -10.41 2.86 1.64
N PHE A 94 -10.46 1.72 0.97
CA PHE A 94 -11.64 1.24 0.25
C PHE A 94 -11.84 -0.24 0.55
N SER A 95 -13.03 -0.62 1.02
CA SER A 95 -13.31 -2.01 1.36
C SER A 95 -14.71 -2.45 1.00
N ASP A 96 -14.80 -3.67 0.48
CA ASP A 96 -16.04 -4.39 0.25
C ASP A 96 -17.08 -3.64 -0.61
N ASN A 97 -16.63 -2.76 -1.50
CA ASN A 97 -17.50 -2.03 -2.41
C ASN A 97 -17.76 -2.83 -3.69
N GLY A 98 -18.96 -2.73 -4.23
CA GLY A 98 -19.36 -3.29 -5.50
C GLY A 98 -19.36 -4.83 -5.56
N LEU A 99 -19.48 -5.52 -4.42
CA LEU A 99 -19.37 -6.99 -4.36
C LEU A 99 -20.44 -7.72 -5.17
N ALA A 100 -21.63 -7.15 -5.29
CA ALA A 100 -22.77 -7.72 -6.01
C ALA A 100 -22.96 -7.14 -7.42
N ALA A 101 -22.23 -6.10 -7.77
CA ALA A 101 -22.36 -5.43 -9.07
C ALA A 101 -21.47 -6.08 -10.13
N VAL A 102 -22.00 -6.30 -11.33
CA VAL A 102 -21.24 -6.90 -12.47
C VAL A 102 -19.97 -6.13 -12.79
N ASP A 103 -20.04 -4.81 -12.70
CA ASP A 103 -18.93 -3.89 -12.95
C ASP A 103 -18.39 -3.24 -11.66
N GLY A 104 -18.66 -3.85 -10.52
CA GLY A 104 -18.28 -3.32 -9.22
C GLY A 104 -16.79 -3.27 -8.98
N ALA A 105 -16.35 -2.26 -8.22
CA ALA A 105 -14.97 -2.12 -7.78
C ALA A 105 -14.85 -1.23 -6.53
N ASN A 106 -13.75 -1.36 -5.80
CA ASN A 106 -13.44 -0.38 -4.75
C ASN A 106 -13.11 1.00 -5.35
N LEU A 107 -12.33 1.03 -6.44
CA LEU A 107 -12.04 2.23 -7.21
C LEU A 107 -12.30 1.97 -8.70
N PHE A 108 -13.18 2.75 -9.31
CA PHE A 108 -13.46 2.70 -10.74
C PHE A 108 -12.94 3.97 -11.43
N LEU A 109 -11.97 3.81 -12.33
CA LEU A 109 -11.41 4.86 -13.17
C LEU A 109 -11.91 4.69 -14.61
N GLY A 110 -12.79 5.57 -15.02
CA GLY A 110 -13.43 5.56 -16.33
C GLY A 110 -12.62 6.27 -17.42
N ARG A 111 -13.28 6.49 -18.55
CA ARG A 111 -12.67 7.12 -19.73
C ARG A 111 -12.00 8.45 -19.41
N GLU A 112 -10.87 8.71 -20.09
CA GLU A 112 -10.17 9.99 -20.07
C GLU A 112 -9.61 10.40 -18.70
N VAL A 113 -9.69 9.53 -17.66
CA VAL A 113 -9.09 9.81 -16.37
C VAL A 113 -7.57 9.72 -16.49
N SER A 114 -6.89 10.71 -15.95
CA SER A 114 -5.44 10.77 -15.76
C SER A 114 -5.11 11.09 -14.30
N GLY A 115 -3.85 10.94 -13.89
CA GLY A 115 -3.43 11.36 -12.55
C GLY A 115 -2.71 10.30 -11.75
N ARG A 116 -2.91 10.29 -10.43
CA ARG A 116 -2.19 9.44 -9.50
C ARG A 116 -3.11 8.83 -8.42
N VAL A 117 -2.93 7.54 -8.19
CA VAL A 117 -3.55 6.77 -7.11
C VAL A 117 -2.41 6.11 -6.31
N ALA A 118 -2.14 6.58 -5.10
CA ALA A 118 -0.97 6.12 -4.36
C ALA A 118 -1.18 6.04 -2.84
N ASN A 119 -0.46 5.11 -2.20
CA ASN A 119 -0.49 4.88 -0.74
C ASN A 119 -1.88 4.55 -0.20
N ASN A 120 -2.76 3.96 -1.00
CA ASN A 120 -4.10 3.58 -0.57
C ASN A 120 -4.15 2.09 -0.20
N ALA A 121 -5.13 1.72 0.62
CA ALA A 121 -5.44 0.34 0.96
C ALA A 121 -6.79 -0.07 0.37
N PHE A 122 -6.80 -1.18 -0.37
CA PHE A 122 -8.00 -1.76 -0.98
C PHE A 122 -8.19 -3.19 -0.47
N SER A 123 -9.46 -3.58 -0.19
CA SER A 123 -9.79 -4.96 0.18
C SER A 123 -11.19 -5.37 -0.30
N GLY A 124 -11.37 -6.66 -0.61
CA GLY A 124 -12.64 -7.25 -1.08
C GLY A 124 -13.00 -6.93 -2.53
N GLY A 125 -13.74 -7.78 -3.19
CA GLY A 125 -14.22 -7.63 -4.57
C GLY A 125 -13.13 -7.37 -5.61
N VAL A 126 -13.35 -6.43 -6.53
CA VAL A 126 -12.34 -5.89 -7.45
C VAL A 126 -11.69 -4.67 -6.81
N GLY A 127 -10.37 -4.65 -6.72
CA GLY A 127 -9.65 -3.54 -6.09
C GLY A 127 -9.72 -2.26 -6.91
N ILE A 128 -9.01 -2.20 -8.04
CA ILE A 128 -9.01 -1.05 -8.95
C ILE A 128 -9.42 -1.50 -10.35
N ARG A 129 -10.40 -0.85 -10.92
CA ARG A 129 -10.86 -1.06 -12.29
C ARG A 129 -10.54 0.17 -13.14
N CYS A 130 -9.75 -0.02 -14.20
CA CYS A 130 -9.38 1.01 -15.17
C CYS A 130 -10.01 0.69 -16.52
N VAL A 131 -10.84 1.59 -17.05
CA VAL A 131 -11.49 1.42 -18.35
C VAL A 131 -11.18 2.60 -19.25
N GLU A 132 -10.43 2.36 -20.33
CA GLU A 132 -10.07 3.37 -21.32
C GLU A 132 -9.46 4.65 -20.70
N THR A 133 -8.73 4.48 -19.58
CA THR A 133 -8.05 5.60 -18.93
C THR A 133 -6.90 6.11 -19.79
N ARG A 134 -6.55 7.37 -19.61
CA ARG A 134 -5.29 7.93 -20.06
C ARG A 134 -4.14 7.42 -19.19
N GLU A 135 -3.10 8.21 -19.02
CA GLU A 135 -1.97 7.84 -18.20
C GLU A 135 -2.28 8.08 -16.70
N VAL A 136 -2.69 7.02 -16.01
CA VAL A 136 -2.86 7.02 -14.55
C VAL A 136 -1.69 6.29 -13.92
N ILE A 137 -1.08 6.89 -12.89
CA ILE A 137 -0.05 6.25 -12.08
C ILE A 137 -0.73 5.56 -10.88
N ILE A 138 -0.66 4.24 -10.83
CA ILE A 138 -1.13 3.42 -9.70
C ILE A 138 0.11 2.91 -8.99
N ALA A 139 0.45 3.52 -7.85
CA ALA A 139 1.73 3.26 -7.19
C ALA A 139 1.60 3.09 -5.68
N ASP A 140 2.43 2.21 -5.12
CA ASP A 140 2.61 2.06 -3.66
C ASP A 140 1.30 1.75 -2.90
N ASN A 141 0.30 1.16 -3.56
CA ASN A 141 -0.95 0.76 -2.94
C ASN A 141 -0.86 -0.67 -2.40
N ILE A 142 -1.71 -0.97 -1.40
CA ILE A 142 -1.90 -2.31 -0.85
C ILE A 142 -3.26 -2.84 -1.35
N LEU A 143 -3.23 -3.96 -2.08
CA LEU A 143 -4.41 -4.62 -2.63
C LEU A 143 -4.52 -6.04 -2.04
N SER A 144 -5.52 -6.26 -1.18
CA SER A 144 -5.61 -7.50 -0.40
C SER A 144 -7.00 -8.15 -0.45
N ASN A 145 -7.03 -9.48 -0.53
CA ASN A 145 -8.25 -10.28 -0.47
C ASN A 145 -9.26 -9.95 -1.60
N HIS A 146 -8.75 -9.66 -2.79
CA HIS A 146 -9.57 -9.36 -3.97
C HIS A 146 -9.81 -10.61 -4.82
N GLN A 147 -10.93 -10.63 -5.51
CA GLN A 147 -11.13 -11.50 -6.66
C GLN A 147 -10.17 -11.10 -7.78
N VAL A 148 -10.08 -9.81 -8.09
CA VAL A 148 -9.07 -9.22 -8.98
C VAL A 148 -8.50 -7.97 -8.32
N GLY A 149 -7.18 -7.93 -8.12
CA GLY A 149 -6.52 -6.76 -7.53
C GLY A 149 -6.63 -5.53 -8.42
N ILE A 150 -6.15 -5.62 -9.66
CA ILE A 150 -6.33 -4.56 -10.69
C ILE A 150 -6.88 -5.19 -11.97
N LEU A 151 -7.96 -4.61 -12.49
CA LEU A 151 -8.54 -4.92 -13.79
C LEU A 151 -8.32 -3.75 -14.75
N SER A 152 -7.55 -3.96 -15.83
CA SER A 152 -7.23 -2.95 -16.83
C SER A 152 -7.86 -3.30 -18.17
N ILE A 153 -8.84 -2.52 -18.62
CA ILE A 153 -9.59 -2.76 -19.86
C ILE A 153 -9.31 -1.64 -20.86
N SER A 154 -8.60 -1.96 -21.93
CA SER A 154 -8.23 -0.99 -22.98
C SER A 154 -7.59 0.29 -22.41
N ALA A 155 -6.89 0.18 -21.30
CA ALA A 155 -6.32 1.29 -20.54
C ALA A 155 -4.77 1.24 -20.56
N ARG A 156 -4.12 2.34 -20.23
CA ARG A 156 -2.65 2.47 -20.23
C ARG A 156 -2.08 2.96 -18.91
N PRO A 157 -2.48 2.40 -17.76
CA PRO A 157 -1.93 2.83 -16.48
C PRO A 157 -0.44 2.51 -16.37
N ARG A 158 0.24 3.21 -15.46
CA ARG A 158 1.55 2.83 -14.92
C ARG A 158 1.32 2.17 -13.58
N ILE A 159 1.62 0.88 -13.46
CA ILE A 159 1.37 0.08 -12.26
C ILE A 159 2.73 -0.28 -11.66
N THR A 160 3.11 0.37 -10.56
CA THR A 160 4.46 0.21 -10.01
C THR A 160 4.48 0.27 -8.47
N GLY A 161 5.31 -0.53 -7.82
CA GLY A 161 5.48 -0.50 -6.37
C GLY A 161 4.29 -1.01 -5.54
N ASN A 162 3.24 -1.53 -6.18
CA ASN A 162 2.06 -2.00 -5.46
C ASN A 162 2.29 -3.36 -4.80
N GLN A 163 1.57 -3.62 -3.73
CA GLN A 163 1.58 -4.87 -2.99
C GLN A 163 0.27 -5.61 -3.18
N PHE A 164 0.33 -6.79 -3.80
CA PHE A 164 -0.81 -7.68 -3.96
C PHE A 164 -0.67 -8.83 -2.97
N ASN A 165 -1.67 -9.04 -2.11
CA ASN A 165 -1.62 -10.06 -1.08
C ASN A 165 -2.95 -10.81 -0.93
N ARG A 166 -2.92 -12.14 -0.99
CA ARG A 166 -4.10 -13.01 -0.85
C ARG A 166 -5.23 -12.69 -1.83
N ASN A 167 -4.88 -12.34 -3.07
CA ASN A 167 -5.87 -12.17 -4.14
C ASN A 167 -6.06 -13.50 -4.88
N GLU A 168 -7.22 -13.71 -5.48
CA GLU A 168 -7.40 -14.83 -6.44
C GLU A 168 -6.58 -14.54 -7.70
N LEU A 169 -6.64 -13.30 -8.20
CA LEU A 169 -5.84 -12.82 -9.33
C LEU A 169 -5.25 -11.43 -9.00
N ALA A 170 -3.93 -11.26 -9.18
CA ALA A 170 -3.32 -9.96 -8.91
C ALA A 170 -3.67 -8.92 -9.97
N LEU A 171 -3.50 -9.27 -11.25
CA LEU A 171 -3.74 -8.35 -12.36
C LEU A 171 -4.41 -9.06 -13.54
N GLN A 172 -5.46 -8.44 -14.07
CA GLN A 172 -6.12 -8.83 -15.33
C GLN A 172 -6.04 -7.68 -16.34
N VAL A 173 -5.66 -8.00 -17.57
CA VAL A 173 -5.54 -7.03 -18.67
C VAL A 173 -6.34 -7.50 -19.86
N GLU A 174 -7.21 -6.64 -20.38
CA GLU A 174 -8.12 -6.96 -21.48
C GLU A 174 -8.16 -5.85 -22.53
N GLY A 175 -8.62 -6.20 -23.74
CA GLY A 175 -8.93 -5.24 -24.79
C GLY A 175 -7.73 -4.85 -25.67
N VAL A 176 -7.77 -3.63 -26.20
CA VAL A 176 -6.85 -3.18 -27.28
C VAL A 176 -5.61 -2.45 -26.77
N ALA A 177 -5.56 -2.07 -25.52
CA ALA A 177 -4.42 -1.40 -24.89
C ALA A 177 -3.90 -2.18 -23.69
N VAL A 178 -2.63 -2.02 -23.38
CA VAL A 178 -1.97 -2.62 -22.22
C VAL A 178 -1.36 -1.54 -21.33
N PRO A 179 -1.13 -1.80 -20.03
CA PRO A 179 -0.40 -0.91 -19.15
C PRO A 179 0.88 -0.37 -19.76
N ALA A 180 1.11 0.93 -19.63
CA ALA A 180 2.30 1.59 -20.16
C ALA A 180 3.58 1.18 -19.39
N ARG A 181 3.42 0.76 -18.14
CA ARG A 181 4.46 0.22 -17.27
C ARG A 181 3.85 -0.73 -16.23
N LEU A 182 4.50 -1.87 -16.00
CA LEU A 182 4.11 -2.86 -15.00
C LEU A 182 5.39 -3.46 -14.40
N ASP A 183 5.91 -2.85 -13.34
CA ASP A 183 7.16 -3.26 -12.72
C ASP A 183 7.24 -2.92 -11.23
N LEU A 184 8.23 -3.44 -10.54
CA LEU A 184 8.51 -3.22 -9.12
C LEU A 184 7.34 -3.56 -8.18
N ASN A 185 6.34 -4.29 -8.66
CA ASN A 185 5.24 -4.75 -7.83
C ASN A 185 5.64 -6.01 -7.07
N VAL A 186 4.99 -6.21 -5.93
CA VAL A 186 5.18 -7.37 -5.06
C VAL A 186 3.89 -8.17 -5.02
N VAL A 187 3.93 -9.39 -5.50
CA VAL A 187 2.79 -10.31 -5.48
C VAL A 187 3.09 -11.45 -4.51
N GLN A 188 2.25 -11.63 -3.48
CA GLN A 188 2.42 -12.66 -2.46
C GLN A 188 1.10 -13.36 -2.13
N ASN A 189 1.18 -14.65 -1.81
CA ASN A 189 0.02 -15.44 -1.38
C ASN A 189 -1.20 -15.33 -2.33
N THR A 190 -0.95 -15.13 -3.63
CA THR A 190 -1.95 -14.91 -4.68
C THR A 190 -2.01 -16.15 -5.56
N GLU A 191 -3.21 -16.60 -5.92
CA GLU A 191 -3.39 -17.86 -6.64
C GLU A 191 -2.93 -17.74 -8.10
N ARG A 192 -3.37 -16.71 -8.81
CA ARG A 192 -2.99 -16.37 -10.19
C ARG A 192 -2.31 -15.01 -10.21
N LEU A 193 -1.18 -14.93 -10.90
CA LEU A 193 -0.36 -13.73 -10.85
C LEU A 193 -0.81 -12.68 -11.86
N LEU A 194 -1.05 -13.11 -13.11
CA LEU A 194 -1.33 -12.20 -14.21
C LEU A 194 -2.08 -12.94 -15.32
N GLU A 195 -3.17 -12.35 -15.78
CA GLU A 195 -3.91 -12.79 -16.97
C GLU A 195 -3.96 -11.68 -18.00
N SER A 196 -3.57 -11.97 -19.24
CA SER A 196 -3.68 -11.05 -20.35
C SER A 196 -4.52 -11.63 -21.48
N GLY A 197 -5.71 -11.08 -21.67
CA GLY A 197 -6.55 -11.25 -22.87
C GLY A 197 -6.40 -10.08 -23.85
N ALA A 198 -5.37 -9.26 -23.70
CA ALA A 198 -5.13 -8.11 -24.58
C ALA A 198 -4.66 -8.55 -25.97
N ASN A 199 -4.97 -7.74 -26.97
CA ASN A 199 -4.57 -7.97 -28.36
C ASN A 199 -3.10 -7.61 -28.65
N ARG A 200 -2.31 -7.33 -27.63
CA ARG A 200 -0.91 -6.91 -27.71
C ARG A 200 -0.09 -7.57 -26.60
N PRO A 201 1.21 -7.84 -26.84
CA PRO A 201 2.11 -8.30 -25.80
C PRO A 201 2.14 -7.36 -24.60
N LEU A 202 2.06 -7.94 -23.41
CA LEU A 202 2.18 -7.22 -22.14
C LEU A 202 3.59 -7.40 -21.57
N THR A 203 4.26 -6.30 -21.25
CA THR A 203 5.55 -6.33 -20.56
C THR A 203 5.34 -6.16 -19.05
N ALA A 204 5.72 -7.18 -18.27
CA ALA A 204 5.56 -7.26 -16.81
C ALA A 204 6.87 -7.65 -16.12
N THR A 205 7.97 -7.02 -16.54
CA THR A 205 9.32 -7.33 -16.03
C THR A 205 9.62 -6.67 -14.69
N ASN A 206 10.65 -7.16 -13.99
CA ASN A 206 11.12 -6.59 -12.71
C ASN A 206 10.07 -6.54 -11.60
N ASN A 207 9.11 -7.48 -11.59
CA ASN A 207 8.21 -7.70 -10.47
C ASN A 207 8.73 -8.82 -9.57
N TRP A 208 8.39 -8.79 -8.29
CA TRP A 208 8.54 -9.91 -7.37
C TRP A 208 7.25 -10.74 -7.36
N TRP A 209 7.34 -12.00 -7.78
CA TRP A 209 6.19 -12.89 -7.93
C TRP A 209 5.98 -13.82 -6.73
N GLY A 210 6.52 -13.46 -5.56
CA GLY A 210 6.37 -14.25 -4.34
C GLY A 210 7.42 -15.34 -4.16
N GLN A 211 8.10 -15.75 -5.24
CA GLN A 211 9.20 -16.70 -5.23
C GLN A 211 10.03 -16.65 -6.52
N THR A 212 11.07 -17.48 -6.59
CA THR A 212 12.06 -17.50 -7.68
C THR A 212 11.97 -18.69 -8.63
N ASP A 213 11.06 -19.64 -8.40
CA ASP A 213 10.85 -20.76 -9.31
C ASP A 213 10.12 -20.30 -10.57
N ALA A 214 10.83 -20.27 -11.67
CA ALA A 214 10.30 -19.83 -12.97
C ALA A 214 9.14 -20.69 -13.47
N ASN A 215 9.15 -21.99 -13.23
CA ASN A 215 8.05 -22.88 -13.66
C ASN A 215 6.78 -22.61 -12.86
N TRP A 216 6.94 -22.33 -11.56
CA TRP A 216 5.81 -21.95 -10.71
C TRP A 216 5.19 -20.63 -11.13
N ILE A 217 6.03 -19.62 -11.50
CA ILE A 217 5.55 -18.33 -12.02
C ILE A 217 4.82 -18.52 -13.35
N GLU A 218 5.43 -19.25 -14.28
CA GLU A 218 4.88 -19.50 -15.62
C GLU A 218 3.50 -20.19 -15.57
N ALA A 219 3.32 -21.14 -14.66
CA ALA A 219 2.04 -21.81 -14.45
C ALA A 219 0.92 -20.89 -13.94
N ARG A 220 1.23 -19.66 -13.53
CA ARG A 220 0.31 -18.66 -12.93
C ARG A 220 0.22 -17.36 -13.72
N VAL A 221 0.88 -17.31 -14.87
CA VAL A 221 0.80 -16.21 -15.82
C VAL A 221 0.19 -16.75 -17.11
N SER A 222 -0.83 -16.09 -17.63
CA SER A 222 -1.50 -16.51 -18.86
C SER A 222 -1.62 -15.36 -19.87
N GLY A 223 -1.67 -15.73 -21.18
CA GLY A 223 -1.70 -14.79 -22.29
C GLY A 223 -0.29 -14.44 -22.84
N ASP A 224 -0.23 -13.45 -23.73
CA ASP A 224 1.02 -12.99 -24.33
C ASP A 224 1.72 -12.00 -23.37
N VAL A 225 2.49 -12.54 -22.42
CA VAL A 225 3.12 -11.77 -21.33
C VAL A 225 4.62 -12.00 -21.29
N GLN A 226 5.37 -10.94 -21.42
CA GLN A 226 6.81 -10.92 -21.14
C GLN A 226 7.04 -10.60 -19.66
N TRP A 227 7.18 -11.63 -18.82
CA TRP A 227 7.36 -11.48 -17.37
C TRP A 227 8.82 -11.61 -16.90
N ARG A 228 9.75 -11.91 -17.79
CA ARG A 228 11.20 -11.97 -17.51
C ARG A 228 11.92 -10.76 -18.11
N PRO A 229 12.97 -10.23 -17.40
CA PRO A 229 13.47 -10.66 -16.09
C PRO A 229 12.50 -10.30 -14.96
N PHE A 230 12.54 -11.06 -13.87
CA PHE A 230 11.81 -10.79 -12.63
C PHE A 230 12.79 -10.59 -11.46
N LEU A 231 12.31 -10.00 -10.35
CA LEU A 231 13.12 -9.83 -9.15
C LEU A 231 13.34 -11.19 -8.47
N ASN A 232 14.54 -11.44 -8.04
CA ASN A 232 14.94 -12.66 -7.31
C ASN A 232 14.83 -12.50 -5.79
N PHE A 233 14.28 -11.41 -5.30
CA PHE A 233 14.02 -11.12 -3.90
C PHE A 233 12.85 -10.13 -3.76
N ASP A 234 12.23 -10.14 -2.59
CA ASP A 234 11.21 -9.15 -2.23
C ASP A 234 11.87 -7.78 -2.02
N PRO A 235 11.59 -6.75 -2.84
CA PRO A 235 12.24 -5.44 -2.73
C PRO A 235 11.91 -4.68 -1.45
N ARG A 236 10.92 -5.13 -0.68
CA ARG A 236 10.61 -4.57 0.65
C ARG A 236 11.51 -5.11 1.75
N VAL A 237 12.25 -6.19 1.48
CA VAL A 237 13.19 -6.77 2.44
C VAL A 237 14.58 -6.17 2.21
N PRO A 238 15.26 -5.73 3.26
CA PRO A 238 16.60 -5.13 3.11
C PRO A 238 17.60 -6.13 2.54
N LEU A 239 18.49 -5.65 1.67
CA LEU A 239 19.55 -6.48 1.09
C LEU A 239 20.72 -6.69 2.04
N ALA A 240 20.97 -5.70 2.89
CA ALA A 240 22.12 -5.70 3.78
C ALA A 240 21.71 -5.49 5.25
N PHE A 241 22.53 -6.01 6.13
CA PHE A 241 22.45 -5.78 7.55
C PHE A 241 22.83 -4.33 7.90
N ALA A 242 22.07 -3.66 8.77
CA ALA A 242 22.44 -2.35 9.30
C ALA A 242 21.83 -2.08 10.68
N LEU A 243 22.62 -1.44 11.54
CA LEU A 243 22.19 -0.86 12.81
C LEU A 243 22.21 0.66 12.68
N LYS A 244 21.03 1.29 12.74
CA LYS A 244 20.92 2.74 12.60
C LYS A 244 21.27 3.46 13.90
N GLN A 245 21.60 4.75 13.79
CA GLN A 245 21.76 5.61 14.96
C GLN A 245 20.42 5.73 15.70
N ASN A 246 20.46 5.56 17.03
CA ASN A 246 19.27 5.71 17.87
C ASN A 246 18.71 7.15 17.84
N TYR A 247 17.41 7.28 17.96
CA TYR A 247 16.76 8.58 17.98
C TYR A 247 15.65 8.65 19.04
N PRO A 248 15.63 9.74 19.84
CA PRO A 248 16.61 10.82 19.91
C PRO A 248 17.97 10.38 20.46
N ASN A 249 19.04 11.15 20.14
CA ASN A 249 20.38 10.99 20.73
C ASN A 249 21.08 12.39 20.73
N PRO A 250 21.37 12.99 21.90
CA PRO A 250 21.13 12.49 23.26
C PRO A 250 19.65 12.33 23.61
N PHE A 251 19.37 11.54 24.66
CA PHE A 251 17.99 11.32 25.16
C PHE A 251 17.96 11.32 26.68
N ASN A 252 16.78 11.63 27.26
CA ASN A 252 16.55 11.68 28.72
C ASN A 252 15.37 10.80 29.19
N GLY A 253 14.65 10.19 28.28
CA GLY A 253 13.55 9.27 28.52
C GLY A 253 13.79 7.95 27.81
N THR A 254 13.15 7.81 26.66
CA THR A 254 13.24 6.63 25.80
C THR A 254 13.90 6.99 24.48
N THR A 255 14.68 6.08 23.94
CA THR A 255 15.24 6.20 22.59
C THR A 255 14.87 4.97 21.77
N ARG A 256 14.61 5.19 20.46
CA ARG A 256 14.34 4.14 19.49
C ARG A 256 15.63 3.71 18.80
N ILE A 257 15.78 2.42 18.61
CA ILE A 257 16.88 1.78 17.90
C ILE A 257 16.30 1.01 16.73
N ASP A 258 16.56 1.48 15.51
CA ASP A 258 16.14 0.83 14.28
C ASP A 258 17.27 -0.02 13.74
N TYR A 259 16.94 -1.23 13.27
CA TYR A 259 17.90 -2.13 12.64
C TYR A 259 17.23 -2.93 11.50
N GLN A 260 18.05 -3.48 10.65
CA GLN A 260 17.59 -4.31 9.53
C GLN A 260 18.43 -5.57 9.39
N ILE A 261 17.76 -6.63 8.99
CA ILE A 261 18.35 -7.96 8.70
C ILE A 261 18.27 -8.17 7.19
N GLY A 262 19.40 -8.23 6.52
CA GLY A 262 19.46 -8.36 5.06
C GLY A 262 19.31 -9.79 4.57
N ILE A 263 18.79 -9.98 3.35
CA ILE A 263 18.66 -11.30 2.71
C ILE A 263 19.96 -11.81 2.09
N ASN A 264 20.90 -10.92 1.77
CA ASN A 264 22.18 -11.28 1.15
C ASN A 264 23.27 -11.66 2.17
N ASP A 265 22.95 -11.67 3.46
CA ASP A 265 23.86 -12.15 4.46
C ASP A 265 23.97 -13.68 4.41
N PRO A 266 25.18 -14.24 4.19
CA PRO A 266 25.37 -15.69 4.02
C PRO A 266 24.97 -16.52 5.24
N VAL A 267 24.65 -15.87 6.35
CA VAL A 267 24.23 -16.48 7.62
C VAL A 267 22.72 -16.57 7.75
N VAL A 268 21.95 -15.86 6.90
CA VAL A 268 20.51 -15.68 7.05
C VAL A 268 19.72 -16.34 5.92
N ALA A 269 19.75 -17.67 5.88
CA ALA A 269 18.80 -18.45 5.08
C ALA A 269 17.59 -18.81 5.96
N GLY A 270 16.68 -17.84 6.23
CA GLY A 270 15.49 -18.08 7.04
C GLY A 270 15.50 -17.38 8.40
N LEU A 271 14.99 -18.03 9.44
CA LEU A 271 15.00 -17.51 10.82
C LEU A 271 16.40 -17.59 11.42
N THR A 272 16.89 -16.49 11.95
CA THR A 272 18.20 -16.41 12.62
C THR A 272 18.09 -15.78 14.01
N GLN A 273 18.98 -16.18 14.92
CA GLN A 273 19.03 -15.59 16.26
C GLN A 273 19.54 -14.16 16.19
N VAL A 274 18.76 -13.25 16.72
CA VAL A 274 19.03 -11.81 16.80
C VAL A 274 19.08 -11.37 18.24
N THR A 275 20.12 -10.67 18.63
CA THR A 275 20.18 -10.01 19.93
C THR A 275 20.50 -8.53 19.79
N VAL A 276 19.77 -7.69 20.54
CA VAL A 276 20.09 -6.27 20.73
C VAL A 276 20.37 -6.04 22.21
N GLU A 277 21.58 -5.60 22.52
CA GLU A 277 22.04 -5.42 23.89
C GLU A 277 22.58 -4.00 24.12
N VAL A 278 22.24 -3.41 25.27
CA VAL A 278 22.86 -2.18 25.77
C VAL A 278 24.02 -2.56 26.68
N ARG A 279 25.16 -1.89 26.46
CA ARG A 279 26.41 -2.16 27.19
C ARG A 279 27.04 -0.86 27.72
N THR A 280 27.80 -0.97 28.79
CA THR A 280 28.67 0.11 29.29
C THR A 280 29.85 0.34 28.34
N ILE A 281 30.59 1.44 28.55
CA ILE A 281 31.84 1.76 27.81
C ILE A 281 32.92 0.68 28.03
N THR A 282 32.83 -0.08 29.12
CA THR A 282 33.75 -1.19 29.43
C THR A 282 33.28 -2.54 28.90
N GLY A 283 32.15 -2.57 28.16
CA GLY A 283 31.60 -3.78 27.56
C GLY A 283 30.63 -4.57 28.44
N GLY A 284 30.41 -4.16 29.71
CA GLY A 284 29.46 -4.81 30.62
C GLY A 284 28.02 -4.73 30.09
N LEU A 285 27.26 -5.83 30.18
CA LEU A 285 25.86 -5.89 29.82
C LEU A 285 25.04 -5.02 30.78
N VAL A 286 24.27 -4.09 30.23
CA VAL A 286 23.31 -3.26 30.96
C VAL A 286 21.90 -3.84 30.84
N ARG A 287 21.47 -4.10 29.61
CA ARG A 287 20.15 -4.68 29.32
C ARG A 287 20.14 -5.36 27.95
N ARG A 288 19.47 -6.50 27.89
CA ARG A 288 19.12 -7.14 26.61
C ARG A 288 17.71 -6.67 26.22
N LEU A 289 17.62 -6.04 25.06
CA LEU A 289 16.38 -5.47 24.52
C LEU A 289 15.66 -6.44 23.61
N VAL A 290 16.42 -7.25 22.84
CA VAL A 290 15.92 -8.25 21.90
C VAL A 290 16.75 -9.53 22.05
N ASP A 291 16.07 -10.68 22.02
CA ASP A 291 16.69 -12.02 22.02
C ASP A 291 15.68 -13.00 21.41
N GLU A 292 15.61 -13.04 20.06
CA GLU A 292 14.59 -13.80 19.35
C GLU A 292 15.09 -14.33 18.00
N LEU A 293 14.34 -15.27 17.43
CA LEU A 293 14.50 -15.69 16.04
C LEU A 293 13.75 -14.72 15.12
N ALA A 294 14.44 -14.14 14.16
CA ALA A 294 13.86 -13.20 13.21
C ALA A 294 14.24 -13.54 11.76
N SER A 295 13.35 -13.21 10.82
CA SER A 295 13.57 -13.29 9.38
C SER A 295 14.19 -11.99 8.84
N PRO A 296 14.70 -11.97 7.59
CA PRO A 296 15.08 -10.71 6.94
C PRO A 296 13.92 -9.68 6.98
N GLY A 297 14.26 -8.43 7.34
CA GLY A 297 13.25 -7.38 7.53
C GLY A 297 13.78 -6.13 8.24
N PHE A 298 12.87 -5.18 8.45
CA PHE A 298 13.11 -3.96 9.22
C PHE A 298 12.50 -4.10 10.60
N TYR A 299 13.26 -3.73 11.63
CA TYR A 299 12.92 -3.91 13.03
C TYR A 299 13.18 -2.65 13.85
N SER A 300 12.49 -2.53 14.97
CA SER A 300 12.67 -1.43 15.91
C SER A 300 12.52 -1.93 17.34
N THR A 301 13.36 -1.45 18.23
CA THR A 301 13.25 -1.65 19.68
C THR A 301 13.47 -0.33 20.41
N GLN A 302 13.19 -0.30 21.71
CA GLN A 302 13.35 0.91 22.51
C GLN A 302 14.12 0.62 23.79
N TRP A 303 14.87 1.62 24.25
CA TRP A 303 15.51 1.62 25.56
C TRP A 303 15.11 2.84 26.37
N ASP A 304 14.71 2.61 27.62
CA ASP A 304 14.19 3.58 28.56
C ASP A 304 15.21 4.04 29.62
N GLY A 305 16.51 3.77 29.41
CA GLY A 305 17.56 4.13 30.37
C GLY A 305 17.58 3.28 31.63
N ARG A 306 17.05 2.02 31.58
CA ARG A 306 17.04 1.09 32.72
C ARG A 306 17.89 -0.14 32.43
N ASN A 307 18.47 -0.70 33.52
CA ASN A 307 19.20 -1.96 33.47
C ASN A 307 18.25 -3.18 33.44
N GLN A 308 18.84 -4.38 33.49
CA GLN A 308 18.06 -5.64 33.47
C GLN A 308 17.13 -5.81 34.66
N GLN A 309 17.44 -5.17 35.80
CA GLN A 309 16.65 -5.18 37.02
C GLN A 309 15.55 -4.10 37.03
N GLY A 310 15.46 -3.28 35.98
CA GLY A 310 14.51 -2.19 35.87
C GLY A 310 14.95 -0.89 36.59
N GLU A 311 16.17 -0.83 37.10
CA GLU A 311 16.73 0.33 37.79
C GLU A 311 17.28 1.32 36.77
N ARG A 312 17.09 2.62 36.99
CA ARG A 312 17.58 3.70 36.15
C ARG A 312 19.11 3.80 36.23
N VAL A 313 19.77 3.74 35.08
CA VAL A 313 21.24 3.84 35.02
C VAL A 313 21.71 5.28 35.16
N ALA A 314 23.01 5.51 35.36
CA ALA A 314 23.62 6.82 35.43
C ALA A 314 23.62 7.52 34.05
N SER A 315 23.60 8.87 34.05
CA SER A 315 23.88 9.61 32.82
C SER A 315 25.26 9.29 32.29
N GLY A 316 25.38 9.14 30.99
CA GLY A 316 26.66 8.79 30.39
C GLY A 316 26.54 8.19 28.99
N THR A 317 27.69 7.80 28.49
CA THR A 317 27.79 7.11 27.19
C THR A 317 27.57 5.62 27.37
N TYR A 318 26.71 5.07 26.54
CA TYR A 318 26.42 3.66 26.40
C TYR A 318 26.64 3.23 24.95
N TYR A 319 26.84 1.94 24.76
CA TYR A 319 26.83 1.33 23.44
C TYR A 319 25.62 0.42 23.32
N TYR A 320 25.08 0.31 22.14
CA TYR A 320 24.14 -0.76 21.82
C TYR A 320 24.70 -1.60 20.68
N GLN A 321 24.55 -2.89 20.86
CA GLN A 321 25.11 -3.91 20.00
C GLN A 321 24.00 -4.74 19.41
N LEU A 322 24.02 -4.87 18.09
CA LEU A 322 23.19 -5.84 17.36
C LEU A 322 24.09 -6.98 16.92
N LYS A 323 23.65 -8.21 17.24
CA LYS A 323 24.37 -9.43 16.84
C LYS A 323 23.40 -10.36 16.10
N ILE A 324 23.86 -10.88 14.96
CA ILE A 324 23.18 -11.87 14.13
C ILE A 324 24.21 -12.91 13.70
N GLY A 325 24.18 -14.10 14.29
CA GLY A 325 25.22 -15.11 14.07
C GLY A 325 26.62 -14.54 14.36
N PRO A 326 27.55 -14.56 13.39
CA PRO A 326 28.89 -13.99 13.54
C PRO A 326 28.92 -12.46 13.30
N ILE A 327 27.87 -11.87 12.76
CA ILE A 327 27.85 -10.44 12.43
C ILE A 327 27.53 -9.64 13.69
N VAL A 328 28.35 -8.62 13.94
CA VAL A 328 28.20 -7.71 15.08
C VAL A 328 28.33 -6.27 14.59
N GLN A 329 27.34 -5.43 14.93
CA GLN A 329 27.44 -3.98 14.79
C GLN A 329 27.25 -3.30 16.14
N LEU A 330 27.94 -2.17 16.32
CA LEU A 330 27.96 -1.41 17.56
C LEU A 330 27.80 0.07 17.26
N ASN A 331 26.90 0.73 17.97
CA ASN A 331 26.73 2.19 17.90
C ASN A 331 26.72 2.79 19.31
N LYS A 332 27.07 4.08 19.37
CA LYS A 332 27.17 4.86 20.60
C LYS A 332 25.92 5.70 20.82
N MET A 333 25.46 5.80 22.06
CA MET A 333 24.38 6.70 22.48
C MET A 333 24.71 7.43 23.77
N LEU A 334 24.13 8.61 23.96
CA LEU A 334 24.30 9.46 25.14
C LEU A 334 22.97 9.56 25.91
N PHE A 335 22.96 9.01 27.13
CA PHE A 335 21.85 9.11 28.04
C PHE A 335 22.04 10.26 29.04
N LEU A 336 21.04 11.09 29.20
CA LEU A 336 20.99 12.23 30.12
C LEU A 336 19.84 12.01 31.11
N LYS A 337 20.06 12.30 32.38
CA LYS A 337 19.00 12.25 33.40
C LYS A 337 18.19 13.54 33.39
#